data_b2eacdc5e181b9cedd5347576ed3f37c
#
_entry.id   b2eacdc5e181b9cedd5347576ed3f37c
#
_cell.length_a   1.000
_cell.length_b   1.000
_cell.length_c   1.000
_cell.angle_alpha   90.00
_cell.angle_beta   90.00
_cell.angle_gamma   90.00
#
_symmetry.space_group_name_H-M   'P 1'
#
loop_
_entity.id
_entity.type
_entity.pdbx_description
1 polymer ?
#
loop_
_entity_poly.entity_id
_entity_poly.type
_entity_poly.pdbx_seq_one_letter_code
_entity_poly.pdbx_strand_id
1 'polypeptide(L)'
;MIALFPSVLKKNKNMYGSEALNEDNLVCRAIQFIKKRFKNDIGIMCDVALDPYTLHGHDGLLKSGYVLNDETIQILIKQSLLQAQMGCDVIA
;
A
#
# COMPACT_ATOMS: atom_id res chain seq x y z
N MET A 1 -12.74 -1.01 14.30
CA MET A 1 -11.60 -0.87 13.38
C MET A 1 -11.78 -1.81 12.21
N ILE A 2 -11.45 -1.35 11.02
CA ILE A 2 -11.44 -2.17 9.81
C ILE A 2 -10.03 -2.25 9.24
N ALA A 3 -9.70 -3.37 8.62
CA ALA A 3 -8.44 -3.57 7.93
C ALA A 3 -8.68 -3.58 6.41
N LEU A 4 -7.85 -2.88 5.66
CA LEU A 4 -7.97 -2.76 4.21
C LEU A 4 -6.89 -3.58 3.51
N PHE A 5 -7.31 -4.46 2.61
CA PHE A 5 -6.43 -5.27 1.77
C PHE A 5 -6.84 -5.07 0.32
N PRO A 6 -6.03 -4.39 -0.49
CA PRO A 6 -6.44 -4.04 -1.85
C PRO A 6 -6.36 -5.23 -2.81
N SER A 7 -7.29 -5.26 -3.75
CA SER A 7 -7.18 -6.07 -4.96
C SER A 7 -6.87 -5.12 -6.11
N VAL A 8 -5.67 -5.22 -6.69
CA VAL A 8 -5.16 -4.28 -7.67
C VAL A 8 -5.31 -4.87 -9.07
N LEU A 9 -5.80 -4.06 -10.02
CA LEU A 9 -5.92 -4.48 -11.41
C LEU A 9 -4.53 -4.73 -12.00
N LYS A 10 -4.40 -5.77 -12.85
CA LYS A 10 -3.13 -6.16 -13.45
C LYS A 10 -2.44 -5.00 -14.17
N LYS A 11 -3.21 -4.13 -14.83
CA LYS A 11 -2.66 -2.94 -15.53
C LYS A 11 -1.95 -1.97 -14.60
N ASN A 12 -2.26 -1.99 -13.30
CA ASN A 12 -1.67 -1.14 -12.28
C ASN A 12 -0.53 -1.83 -11.52
N LYS A 13 -0.21 -3.07 -11.87
CA LYS A 13 0.91 -3.80 -11.28
C LYS A 13 2.14 -3.68 -12.17
N ASN A 14 3.31 -3.65 -11.54
CA ASN A 14 4.58 -3.72 -12.27
C ASN A 14 5.63 -4.41 -11.40
N MET A 15 6.86 -4.49 -11.91
CA MET A 15 7.97 -5.15 -11.21
C MET A 15 8.42 -4.41 -9.96
N TYR A 16 8.09 -3.13 -9.86
CA TYR A 16 8.54 -2.25 -8.77
C TYR A 16 7.46 -1.97 -7.73
N GLY A 17 6.22 -2.41 -7.98
CA GLY A 17 5.11 -2.11 -7.09
C GLY A 17 4.79 -0.63 -6.98
N SER A 18 5.02 0.15 -8.05
CA SER A 18 4.93 1.61 -8.00
C SER A 18 3.53 2.13 -7.69
N GLU A 19 2.48 1.35 -7.97
CA GLU A 19 1.11 1.76 -7.63
C GLU A 19 0.93 1.95 -6.12
N ALA A 20 1.73 1.24 -5.28
CA ALA A 20 1.70 1.43 -3.83
C ALA A 20 2.05 2.86 -3.41
N LEU A 21 2.80 3.59 -4.24
CA LEU A 21 3.22 4.97 -3.98
C LEU A 21 2.38 6.01 -4.74
N ASN A 22 1.40 5.57 -5.52
CA ASN A 22 0.49 6.48 -6.20
C ASN A 22 -0.54 7.01 -5.20
N GLU A 23 -0.58 8.33 -5.03
CA GLU A 23 -1.50 8.99 -4.08
C GLU A 23 -2.97 8.73 -4.39
N ASP A 24 -3.30 8.36 -5.63
CA ASP A 24 -4.66 8.06 -6.08
C ASP A 24 -4.94 6.57 -6.15
N ASN A 25 -4.12 5.71 -5.52
CA ASN A 25 -4.37 4.29 -5.55
C ASN A 25 -5.65 3.93 -4.77
N LEU A 26 -6.12 2.70 -4.96
CA LEU A 26 -7.40 2.25 -4.39
C LEU A 26 -7.44 2.38 -2.86
N VAL A 27 -6.36 1.99 -2.17
CA VAL A 27 -6.30 2.07 -0.70
C VAL A 27 -6.36 3.52 -0.23
N CYS A 28 -5.60 4.42 -0.88
CA CYS A 28 -5.61 5.84 -0.53
C CYS A 28 -6.99 6.45 -0.71
N ARG A 29 -7.66 6.13 -1.81
CA ARG A 29 -9.03 6.62 -2.07
C ARG A 29 -10.01 6.06 -1.05
N ALA A 30 -9.87 4.79 -0.67
CA ALA A 30 -10.73 4.15 0.32
C ALA A 30 -10.55 4.78 1.70
N ILE A 31 -9.30 5.02 2.13
CA ILE A 31 -9.00 5.67 3.41
C ILE A 31 -9.66 7.05 3.47
N GLN A 32 -9.44 7.87 2.44
CA GLN A 32 -9.99 9.21 2.39
C GLN A 32 -11.51 9.21 2.41
N PHE A 33 -12.14 8.31 1.65
CA PHE A 33 -13.60 8.18 1.62
C PHE A 33 -14.15 7.80 2.99
N ILE A 34 -13.56 6.80 3.65
CA ILE A 34 -14.03 6.32 4.96
C ILE A 34 -13.85 7.42 6.01
N LYS A 35 -12.70 8.08 6.03
CA LYS A 35 -12.43 9.15 7.01
C LYS A 35 -13.35 10.35 6.80
N LYS A 36 -13.65 10.70 5.55
CA LYS A 36 -14.57 11.78 5.25
C LYS A 36 -15.98 11.47 5.73
N ARG A 37 -16.43 10.22 5.58
CA ARG A 37 -17.79 9.80 5.92
C ARG A 37 -17.97 9.53 7.39
N PHE A 38 -17.05 8.82 8.01
CA PHE A 38 -17.18 8.33 9.38
C PHE A 38 -16.26 9.04 10.38
N LYS A 39 -15.34 9.85 9.91
CA LYS A 39 -14.36 10.59 10.73
C LYS A 39 -13.64 9.65 11.71
N ASN A 40 -13.69 9.92 13.00
CA ASN A 40 -13.02 9.12 14.03
C ASN A 40 -13.88 7.98 14.58
N ASP A 41 -15.08 7.75 14.03
CA ASP A 41 -15.95 6.66 14.46
C ASP A 41 -15.42 5.29 14.07
N ILE A 42 -14.59 5.22 13.00
CA ILE A 42 -14.00 3.97 12.51
C ILE A 42 -12.50 4.14 12.42
N GLY A 43 -11.74 3.25 13.08
CA GLY A 43 -10.29 3.14 12.89
C GLY A 43 -9.97 2.33 11.65
N ILE A 44 -8.92 2.71 10.93
CA ILE A 44 -8.46 2.05 9.72
C ILE A 44 -7.07 1.49 9.93
N MET A 45 -6.89 0.20 9.65
CA MET A 45 -5.60 -0.47 9.57
C MET A 45 -5.27 -0.75 8.12
N CYS A 46 -4.05 -0.44 7.70
CA CYS A 46 -3.56 -0.75 6.37
C CYS A 46 -2.36 -1.70 6.45
N ASP A 47 -2.28 -2.59 5.47
CA ASP A 47 -1.15 -3.50 5.32
C ASP A 47 -0.06 -2.83 4.50
N VAL A 48 1.15 -2.74 5.05
CA VAL A 48 2.32 -2.21 4.36
C VAL A 48 3.01 -3.38 3.68
N ALA A 49 2.64 -3.62 2.43
CA ALA A 49 3.11 -4.76 1.65
C ALA A 49 3.09 -4.41 0.16
N LEU A 50 3.95 -5.06 -0.61
CA LEU A 50 4.07 -4.82 -2.06
C LEU A 50 3.44 -5.92 -2.91
N ASP A 51 3.14 -7.10 -2.34
CA ASP A 51 2.59 -8.21 -3.11
C ASP A 51 1.34 -7.86 -3.93
N PRO A 52 0.38 -7.03 -3.44
CA PRO A 52 -0.77 -6.65 -4.27
C PRO A 52 -0.38 -5.81 -5.49
N TYR A 53 0.79 -5.17 -5.49
CA TYR A 53 1.20 -4.18 -6.48
C TYR A 53 2.26 -4.68 -7.44
N THR A 54 2.82 -5.87 -7.20
CA THR A 54 3.87 -6.45 -8.05
C THR A 54 3.30 -7.50 -8.99
N LEU A 55 3.87 -7.58 -10.20
CA LEU A 55 3.46 -8.59 -11.18
C LEU A 55 3.84 -10.00 -10.75
N HIS A 56 4.95 -10.16 -10.00
CA HIS A 56 5.41 -11.47 -9.52
C HIS A 56 4.73 -11.91 -8.22
N GLY A 57 3.94 -11.04 -7.57
CA GLY A 57 3.21 -11.38 -6.35
C GLY A 57 4.07 -11.51 -5.10
N HIS A 58 5.34 -11.11 -5.15
CA HIS A 58 6.22 -11.10 -3.98
C HIS A 58 6.17 -9.77 -3.26
N ASP A 59 6.38 -9.80 -1.95
CA ASP A 59 6.34 -8.61 -1.10
C ASP A 59 7.71 -7.93 -1.03
N GLY A 60 8.37 -7.82 -2.19
CA GLY A 60 9.67 -7.17 -2.30
C GLY A 60 10.08 -7.03 -3.74
N LEU A 61 11.09 -6.18 -3.98
CA LEU A 61 11.66 -6.00 -5.29
C LEU A 61 12.61 -7.16 -5.61
N LEU A 62 12.57 -7.63 -6.86
CA LEU A 62 13.42 -8.71 -7.32
C LEU A 62 14.41 -8.22 -8.39
N LYS A 63 15.64 -8.72 -8.32
CA LYS A 63 16.64 -8.56 -9.37
C LYS A 63 17.39 -9.88 -9.51
N SER A 64 17.39 -10.44 -10.73
CA SER A 64 18.05 -11.73 -11.01
C SER A 64 17.62 -12.84 -10.05
N GLY A 65 16.34 -12.85 -9.64
CA GLY A 65 15.78 -13.84 -8.73
C GLY A 65 16.02 -13.60 -7.24
N TYR A 66 16.70 -12.50 -6.89
CA TYR A 66 16.96 -12.15 -5.50
C TYR A 66 16.12 -10.96 -5.05
N VAL A 67 15.70 -10.97 -3.78
CA VAL A 67 14.98 -9.84 -3.18
C VAL A 67 15.96 -8.72 -2.90
N LEU A 68 15.62 -7.50 -3.34
CA LEU A 68 16.42 -6.29 -3.08
C LEU A 68 15.95 -5.67 -1.76
N ASN A 69 16.57 -6.06 -0.64
CA ASN A 69 16.11 -5.69 0.69
C ASN A 69 16.12 -4.19 0.95
N ASP A 70 17.21 -3.49 0.60
CA ASP A 70 17.36 -2.06 0.89
C ASP A 70 16.35 -1.23 0.08
N GLU A 71 16.21 -1.52 -1.21
CA GLU A 71 15.26 -0.84 -2.09
C GLU A 71 13.83 -1.13 -1.67
N THR A 72 13.54 -2.37 -1.27
CA THR A 72 12.22 -2.76 -0.76
C THR A 72 11.86 -1.97 0.49
N ILE A 73 12.78 -1.85 1.44
CA ILE A 73 12.57 -1.10 2.68
C ILE A 73 12.25 0.36 2.38
N GLN A 74 12.97 0.98 1.43
CA GLN A 74 12.70 2.37 1.05
C GLN A 74 11.29 2.56 0.50
N ILE A 75 10.81 1.62 -0.30
CA ILE A 75 9.45 1.68 -0.84
C ILE A 75 8.41 1.46 0.27
N LEU A 76 8.65 0.51 1.18
CA LEU A 76 7.74 0.26 2.30
C LEU A 76 7.65 1.47 3.24
N ILE A 77 8.76 2.17 3.46
CA ILE A 77 8.76 3.42 4.23
C ILE A 77 7.87 4.46 3.55
N LYS A 78 8.03 4.67 2.25
CA LYS A 78 7.23 5.63 1.49
C LYS A 78 5.75 5.24 1.49
N GLN A 79 5.45 3.95 1.34
CA GLN A 79 4.08 3.43 1.40
C GLN A 79 3.45 3.71 2.76
N SER A 80 4.19 3.46 3.84
CA SER A 80 3.72 3.73 5.20
C SER A 80 3.40 5.20 5.41
N LEU A 81 4.29 6.09 4.97
CA LEU A 81 4.09 7.54 5.08
C LEU A 81 2.88 8.00 4.27
N LEU A 82 2.70 7.47 3.07
CA LEU A 82 1.56 7.81 2.22
C LEU A 82 0.25 7.39 2.89
N GLN A 83 0.17 6.17 3.39
CA GLN A 83 -1.03 5.67 4.08
C GLN A 83 -1.36 6.50 5.32
N ALA A 84 -0.34 6.87 6.09
CA ALA A 84 -0.51 7.73 7.26
C ALA A 84 -1.02 9.12 6.88
N GLN A 85 -0.48 9.71 5.81
CA GLN A 85 -0.92 11.01 5.30
C GLN A 85 -2.38 10.99 4.83
N MET A 86 -2.84 9.85 4.31
CA MET A 86 -4.22 9.69 3.87
C MET A 86 -5.22 9.52 5.01
N GLY A 87 -4.74 9.24 6.23
CA GLY A 87 -5.57 9.13 7.42
C GLY A 87 -5.64 7.75 8.04
N CYS A 88 -4.77 6.82 7.65
CA CYS A 88 -4.69 5.49 8.26
C CYS A 88 -4.27 5.60 9.73
N ASP A 89 -4.94 4.85 10.60
CA ASP A 89 -4.69 4.90 12.04
C ASP A 89 -3.64 3.89 12.49
N VAL A 90 -3.59 2.72 11.85
CA VAL A 90 -2.66 1.65 12.19
C VAL A 90 -2.03 1.10 10.92
N ILE A 91 -0.72 0.94 10.96
CA ILE A 91 0.06 0.38 9.86
C ILE A 91 0.65 -0.96 10.33
N ALA A 92 0.35 -1.99 9.60
CA ALA A 92 0.81 -3.33 9.92
C ALA A 92 1.90 -3.81 8.95
#